data_a143efa14c4c35f876e87b4cf966ef84
#
_entry.id   a143efa14c4c35f876e87b4cf966ef84
#
_cell.length_a   1.000
_cell.length_b   1.000
_cell.length_c   1.000
_cell.angle_alpha   90.00
_cell.angle_beta   90.00
_cell.angle_gamma   90.00
#
_symmetry.space_group_name_H-M   'P 1'
#
loop_
_entity.id
_entity.type
_entity.pdbx_description
1 polymer ?
#
loop_
_entity_poly.entity_id
_entity_poly.type
_entity_poly.pdbx_seq_one_letter_code
_entity_poly.pdbx_strand_id
1 'polypeptide(L)'
;MTKVITTINEMQSIVKQHQREGKTIGFVPTMGALHDGHLTMMKQSVSENDLTVISIFVNPLQFGPNEDFDAYPRQLDDDVDAVKKLNVDYVFHPSVDEMYPEELGIHLKVGHLAQVLEGAQRPGHFEGVVTVVNKLFNIVQPDYAYFGKKDAQQLAIVEKMVKDFNLHVHVIGIDIVREKDGLAKSSRNIYLTSEERREAKHLYQSLRLAKNLYEAGERDSNEIISQIAAYLNKNISGHIDDLGIYSYPNLIQQSKIHGRIFISLAVKFSKARLIDNIIIGDDYID
;
A
#
# COMPACT_ATOMS: atom_id res chain seq x y z
N MET A 1 17.51 -13.15 -16.41
CA MET A 1 16.30 -14.02 -16.59
C MET A 1 15.65 -14.18 -15.22
N THR A 2 14.40 -13.77 -15.08
CA THR A 2 13.66 -13.82 -13.81
C THR A 2 13.50 -15.26 -13.30
N LYS A 3 13.84 -15.50 -12.04
CA LYS A 3 13.68 -16.81 -11.39
C LYS A 3 12.56 -16.75 -10.36
N VAL A 4 11.74 -17.79 -10.29
CA VAL A 4 10.75 -17.98 -9.23
C VAL A 4 11.38 -18.83 -8.13
N ILE A 5 11.34 -18.33 -6.89
CA ILE A 5 11.89 -18.96 -5.70
C ILE A 5 10.74 -19.23 -4.73
N THR A 6 10.63 -20.44 -4.24
CA THR A 6 9.49 -20.86 -3.41
C THR A 6 9.86 -21.16 -1.95
N THR A 7 11.15 -21.28 -1.65
CA THR A 7 11.60 -21.59 -0.28
C THR A 7 12.39 -20.44 0.34
N ILE A 8 12.23 -20.27 1.64
CA ILE A 8 12.94 -19.27 2.45
C ILE A 8 14.46 -19.51 2.38
N ASN A 9 14.88 -20.75 2.54
CA ASN A 9 16.30 -21.11 2.55
C ASN A 9 17.01 -20.77 1.24
N GLU A 10 16.36 -21.03 0.08
CA GLU A 10 16.90 -20.66 -1.22
C GLU A 10 17.00 -19.16 -1.39
N MET A 11 15.92 -18.41 -1.06
CA MET A 11 15.92 -16.95 -1.15
C MET A 11 17.01 -16.33 -0.28
N GLN A 12 17.16 -16.76 0.98
CA GLN A 12 18.21 -16.28 1.86
C GLN A 12 19.62 -16.63 1.36
N SER A 13 19.79 -17.77 0.72
CA SER A 13 21.09 -18.17 0.14
C SER A 13 21.47 -17.27 -1.02
N ILE A 14 20.53 -16.97 -1.91
CA ILE A 14 20.69 -16.05 -3.03
C ILE A 14 21.06 -14.64 -2.52
N VAL A 15 20.29 -14.12 -1.58
CA VAL A 15 20.51 -12.79 -0.99
C VAL A 15 21.91 -12.68 -0.38
N LYS A 16 22.31 -13.65 0.46
CA LYS A 16 23.65 -13.67 1.07
C LYS A 16 24.77 -13.69 0.05
N GLN A 17 24.58 -14.40 -1.08
CA GLN A 17 25.57 -14.39 -2.16
C GLN A 17 25.73 -12.98 -2.74
N HIS A 18 24.63 -12.34 -3.12
CA HIS A 18 24.67 -11.02 -3.75
C HIS A 18 25.17 -9.92 -2.79
N GLN A 19 24.82 -10.00 -1.51
CA GLN A 19 25.37 -9.09 -0.50
C GLN A 19 26.90 -9.20 -0.36
N ARG A 20 27.45 -10.44 -0.46
CA ARG A 20 28.91 -10.64 -0.47
C ARG A 20 29.58 -10.06 -1.72
N GLU A 21 28.83 -9.94 -2.81
CA GLU A 21 29.28 -9.28 -4.04
C GLU A 21 29.13 -7.74 -3.97
N GLY A 22 28.64 -7.20 -2.85
CA GLY A 22 28.44 -5.76 -2.63
C GLY A 22 27.27 -5.16 -3.41
N LYS A 23 26.31 -6.00 -3.84
CA LYS A 23 25.14 -5.55 -4.61
C LYS A 23 24.03 -5.03 -3.71
N THR A 24 23.38 -3.95 -4.15
CA THR A 24 22.18 -3.40 -3.54
C THR A 24 20.94 -4.18 -3.97
N ILE A 25 20.02 -4.38 -3.03
CA ILE A 25 18.80 -5.17 -3.22
C ILE A 25 17.58 -4.28 -3.03
N GLY A 26 16.79 -4.11 -4.09
CA GLY A 26 15.46 -3.50 -4.03
C GLY A 26 14.38 -4.58 -3.84
N PHE A 27 13.36 -4.27 -3.06
CA PHE A 27 12.27 -5.20 -2.77
C PHE A 27 10.90 -4.57 -2.97
N VAL A 28 10.01 -5.30 -3.63
CA VAL A 28 8.61 -4.90 -3.84
C VAL A 28 7.68 -5.98 -3.29
N PRO A 29 7.16 -5.84 -2.05
CA PRO A 29 6.20 -6.80 -1.50
C PRO A 29 4.84 -6.65 -2.16
N THR A 30 4.27 -7.75 -2.67
CA THR A 30 2.93 -7.81 -3.26
C THR A 30 2.18 -9.07 -2.87
N MET A 31 0.87 -9.06 -3.07
CA MET A 31 0.03 -10.24 -2.97
C MET A 31 -0.28 -10.88 -4.34
N GLY A 32 0.32 -10.39 -5.44
CA GLY A 32 -0.05 -10.76 -6.81
C GLY A 32 -1.21 -9.92 -7.35
N ALA A 33 -1.85 -10.39 -8.43
CA ALA A 33 -2.82 -9.64 -9.23
C ALA A 33 -2.25 -8.26 -9.63
N LEU A 34 -1.07 -8.29 -10.26
CA LEU A 34 -0.26 -7.12 -10.52
C LEU A 34 -0.96 -6.14 -11.47
N HIS A 35 -0.87 -4.87 -11.15
CA HIS A 35 -1.38 -3.77 -11.97
C HIS A 35 -0.31 -2.67 -12.11
N ASP A 36 -0.59 -1.64 -12.93
CA ASP A 36 0.37 -0.58 -13.25
C ASP A 36 1.02 0.07 -12.00
N GLY A 37 0.32 0.15 -10.87
CA GLY A 37 0.88 0.63 -9.62
C GLY A 37 2.06 -0.23 -9.14
N HIS A 38 1.88 -1.56 -9.14
CA HIS A 38 2.94 -2.51 -8.80
C HIS A 38 4.09 -2.45 -9.82
N LEU A 39 3.76 -2.39 -11.12
CA LEU A 39 4.76 -2.33 -12.18
C LEU A 39 5.61 -1.04 -12.09
N THR A 40 5.02 0.07 -11.64
CA THR A 40 5.75 1.33 -11.42
C THR A 40 6.77 1.19 -10.27
N MET A 41 6.39 0.58 -9.14
CA MET A 41 7.31 0.28 -8.04
C MET A 41 8.47 -0.62 -8.50
N MET A 42 8.19 -1.65 -9.28
CA MET A 42 9.20 -2.55 -9.83
C MET A 42 10.16 -1.84 -10.78
N LYS A 43 9.64 -1.00 -11.69
CA LYS A 43 10.49 -0.20 -12.60
C LYS A 43 11.43 0.70 -11.84
N GLN A 44 10.96 1.35 -10.78
CA GLN A 44 11.80 2.20 -9.95
C GLN A 44 12.86 1.36 -9.23
N SER A 45 12.46 0.25 -8.60
CA SER A 45 13.41 -0.67 -7.96
C SER A 45 14.52 -1.14 -8.91
N VAL A 46 14.16 -1.58 -10.11
CA VAL A 46 15.13 -2.04 -11.13
C VAL A 46 16.06 -0.90 -11.59
N SER A 47 15.60 0.34 -11.59
CA SER A 47 16.44 1.48 -12.01
C SER A 47 17.39 1.97 -10.92
N GLU A 48 17.13 1.66 -9.65
CA GLU A 48 17.83 2.19 -8.48
C GLU A 48 18.72 1.16 -7.78
N ASN A 49 18.56 -0.15 -8.09
CA ASN A 49 19.27 -1.23 -7.41
C ASN A 49 19.94 -2.19 -8.40
N ASP A 50 20.98 -2.88 -7.93
CA ASP A 50 21.67 -3.91 -8.70
C ASP A 50 20.80 -5.16 -8.89
N LEU A 51 19.91 -5.42 -7.94
CA LEU A 51 18.97 -6.54 -7.95
C LEU A 51 17.59 -6.08 -7.48
N THR A 52 16.57 -6.63 -8.12
CA THR A 52 15.18 -6.45 -7.67
C THR A 52 14.55 -7.81 -7.36
N VAL A 53 14.02 -7.91 -6.15
CA VAL A 53 13.18 -9.02 -5.68
C VAL A 53 11.74 -8.52 -5.53
N ILE A 54 10.77 -9.30 -5.99
CA ILE A 54 9.38 -9.08 -5.61
C ILE A 54 8.87 -10.28 -4.83
N SER A 55 7.93 -10.08 -3.92
CA SER A 55 7.14 -11.20 -3.41
C SER A 55 5.75 -11.23 -4.06
N ILE A 56 5.25 -12.45 -4.28
CA ILE A 56 3.85 -12.72 -4.62
C ILE A 56 3.34 -13.68 -3.54
N PHE A 57 2.71 -13.13 -2.50
CA PHE A 57 2.24 -13.93 -1.38
C PHE A 57 0.94 -13.36 -0.81
N VAL A 58 -0.15 -14.11 -0.93
CA VAL A 58 -1.44 -13.77 -0.32
C VAL A 58 -1.38 -14.18 1.15
N ASN A 59 -1.18 -13.20 2.03
CA ASN A 59 -0.94 -13.43 3.45
C ASN A 59 -2.25 -13.68 4.22
N PRO A 60 -2.50 -14.87 4.77
CA PRO A 60 -3.74 -15.15 5.49
C PRO A 60 -3.93 -14.29 6.75
N LEU A 61 -2.85 -13.89 7.41
CA LEU A 61 -2.90 -13.17 8.69
C LEU A 61 -3.49 -11.75 8.59
N GLN A 62 -3.55 -11.18 7.39
CA GLN A 62 -4.09 -9.83 7.21
C GLN A 62 -5.55 -9.80 6.75
N PHE A 63 -6.18 -10.96 6.62
CA PHE A 63 -7.60 -11.08 6.26
C PHE A 63 -8.43 -11.43 7.48
N GLY A 64 -9.50 -10.68 7.70
CA GLY A 64 -10.49 -10.98 8.70
C GLY A 64 -11.39 -12.17 8.30
N PRO A 65 -12.18 -12.71 9.24
CA PRO A 65 -13.00 -13.90 8.99
C PRO A 65 -14.03 -13.76 7.86
N ASN A 66 -14.41 -12.53 7.53
CA ASN A 66 -15.43 -12.22 6.51
C ASN A 66 -14.81 -11.50 5.28
N GLU A 67 -13.48 -11.53 5.14
CA GLU A 67 -12.80 -10.93 4.02
C GLU A 67 -12.49 -11.95 2.90
N ASP A 68 -12.12 -11.46 1.74
CA ASP A 68 -12.04 -12.16 0.47
C ASP A 68 -10.73 -12.99 0.28
N PHE A 69 -10.19 -13.57 1.35
CA PHE A 69 -8.94 -14.36 1.27
C PHE A 69 -9.00 -15.48 0.23
N ASP A 70 -10.08 -16.27 0.25
CA ASP A 70 -10.24 -17.40 -0.69
C ASP A 70 -10.53 -16.92 -2.11
N ALA A 71 -11.24 -15.79 -2.24
CA ALA A 71 -11.59 -15.17 -3.52
C ALA A 71 -10.50 -14.24 -4.07
N TYR A 72 -9.42 -13.98 -3.30
CA TYR A 72 -8.35 -13.10 -3.75
C TYR A 72 -7.71 -13.65 -5.03
N PRO A 73 -7.54 -12.83 -6.09
CA PRO A 73 -7.05 -13.29 -7.39
C PRO A 73 -5.65 -13.92 -7.29
N ARG A 74 -5.48 -15.12 -7.83
CA ARG A 74 -4.20 -15.84 -7.91
C ARG A 74 -3.91 -16.16 -9.38
N GLN A 75 -3.03 -15.40 -9.99
CA GLN A 75 -2.70 -15.45 -11.43
C GLN A 75 -1.18 -15.43 -11.64
N LEU A 76 -0.49 -16.38 -10.99
CA LEU A 76 0.97 -16.39 -10.92
C LEU A 76 1.66 -16.31 -12.30
N ASP A 77 1.17 -17.04 -13.30
CA ASP A 77 1.80 -17.06 -14.61
C ASP A 77 1.73 -15.69 -15.30
N ASP A 78 0.57 -15.04 -15.26
CA ASP A 78 0.38 -13.68 -15.78
C ASP A 78 1.26 -12.66 -15.04
N ASP A 79 1.30 -12.77 -13.70
CA ASP A 79 2.11 -11.91 -12.85
C ASP A 79 3.60 -12.10 -13.16
N VAL A 80 4.09 -13.33 -13.26
CA VAL A 80 5.48 -13.64 -13.60
C VAL A 80 5.84 -13.14 -15.01
N ASP A 81 4.94 -13.26 -15.98
CA ASP A 81 5.18 -12.77 -17.34
C ASP A 81 5.21 -11.24 -17.40
N ALA A 82 4.41 -10.55 -16.59
CA ALA A 82 4.50 -9.09 -16.43
C ALA A 82 5.84 -8.66 -15.82
N VAL A 83 6.29 -9.37 -14.81
CA VAL A 83 7.53 -9.13 -14.08
C VAL A 83 8.77 -9.35 -14.94
N LYS A 84 8.81 -10.43 -15.75
CA LYS A 84 9.90 -10.72 -16.69
C LYS A 84 10.16 -9.56 -17.67
N LYS A 85 9.09 -8.89 -18.15
CA LYS A 85 9.19 -7.75 -19.06
C LYS A 85 9.87 -6.53 -18.45
N LEU A 86 9.99 -6.47 -17.13
CA LEU A 86 10.60 -5.39 -16.39
C LEU A 86 12.04 -5.70 -15.94
N ASN A 87 12.58 -6.88 -16.28
CA ASN A 87 13.91 -7.36 -15.86
C ASN A 87 14.07 -7.48 -14.34
N VAL A 88 13.01 -7.80 -13.62
CA VAL A 88 13.09 -8.19 -12.21
C VAL A 88 13.86 -9.51 -12.09
N ASP A 89 14.76 -9.62 -11.12
CA ASP A 89 15.66 -10.77 -11.00
C ASP A 89 14.97 -11.96 -10.37
N TYR A 90 14.23 -11.75 -9.28
CA TYR A 90 13.62 -12.81 -8.49
C TYR A 90 12.17 -12.53 -8.14
N VAL A 91 11.34 -13.57 -8.24
CA VAL A 91 9.98 -13.62 -7.70
C VAL A 91 9.99 -14.59 -6.52
N PHE A 92 9.82 -14.10 -5.32
CA PHE A 92 9.64 -14.91 -4.13
C PHE A 92 8.16 -15.27 -3.97
N HIS A 93 7.82 -16.54 -4.20
CA HIS A 93 6.45 -17.06 -4.15
C HIS A 93 6.36 -18.26 -3.20
N PRO A 94 6.45 -18.04 -1.89
CA PRO A 94 6.34 -19.12 -0.91
C PRO A 94 4.89 -19.58 -0.74
N SER A 95 4.71 -20.81 -0.31
CA SER A 95 3.41 -21.29 0.18
C SER A 95 3.09 -20.73 1.58
N VAL A 96 1.83 -20.89 2.00
CA VAL A 96 1.44 -20.53 3.39
C VAL A 96 2.21 -21.39 4.40
N ASP A 97 2.34 -22.67 4.13
CA ASP A 97 3.08 -23.61 5.01
C ASP A 97 4.59 -23.30 5.07
N GLU A 98 5.18 -22.78 4.00
CA GLU A 98 6.56 -22.29 4.01
C GLU A 98 6.72 -21.03 4.88
N MET A 99 5.77 -20.11 4.78
CA MET A 99 5.80 -18.88 5.58
C MET A 99 5.37 -19.09 7.04
N TYR A 100 4.45 -20.01 7.28
CA TYR A 100 3.86 -20.30 8.60
C TYR A 100 3.72 -21.80 8.80
N PRO A 101 4.86 -22.53 9.00
CA PRO A 101 4.85 -23.99 9.16
C PRO A 101 4.19 -24.44 10.48
N GLU A 102 4.04 -23.54 11.41
CA GLU A 102 3.38 -23.75 12.70
C GLU A 102 2.74 -22.45 13.18
N GLU A 103 1.91 -22.51 14.21
CA GLU A 103 1.32 -21.34 14.86
C GLU A 103 2.42 -20.40 15.39
N LEU A 104 2.25 -19.08 15.15
CA LEU A 104 3.22 -18.09 15.61
C LEU A 104 3.23 -18.00 17.14
N GLY A 105 4.37 -18.26 17.73
CA GLY A 105 4.59 -18.09 19.18
C GLY A 105 4.85 -16.64 19.60
N ILE A 106 5.10 -15.73 18.63
CA ILE A 106 5.36 -14.30 18.88
C ILE A 106 4.46 -13.48 17.97
N HIS A 107 3.76 -12.50 18.54
CA HIS A 107 2.83 -11.64 17.83
C HIS A 107 3.32 -10.18 17.87
N LEU A 108 3.37 -9.54 16.70
CA LEU A 108 3.58 -8.09 16.61
C LEU A 108 2.25 -7.37 16.82
N LYS A 109 2.27 -6.33 17.63
CA LYS A 109 1.08 -5.49 17.87
C LYS A 109 1.36 -4.07 17.42
N VAL A 110 0.43 -3.50 16.65
CA VAL A 110 0.50 -2.13 16.17
C VAL A 110 -0.27 -1.22 17.15
N GLY A 111 0.28 -0.04 17.42
CA GLY A 111 -0.33 0.92 18.31
C GLY A 111 -1.42 1.77 17.64
N HIS A 112 -1.45 3.07 17.97
CA HIS A 112 -2.46 4.02 17.48
C HIS A 112 -2.68 4.00 15.96
N LEU A 113 -1.63 3.82 15.17
CA LEU A 113 -1.72 3.81 13.71
C LEU A 113 -2.67 2.73 13.16
N ALA A 114 -2.92 1.64 13.89
CA ALA A 114 -3.88 0.60 13.52
C ALA A 114 -5.27 0.79 14.15
N GLN A 115 -5.52 1.87 14.88
CA GLN A 115 -6.79 2.14 15.56
C GLN A 115 -7.65 3.19 14.83
N VAL A 116 -7.16 3.70 13.71
CA VAL A 116 -7.83 4.72 12.89
C VAL A 116 -8.00 4.20 11.46
N LEU A 117 -8.86 4.84 10.67
CA LEU A 117 -9.01 4.56 9.23
C LEU A 117 -9.24 3.07 8.94
N GLU A 118 -8.50 2.48 7.98
CA GLU A 118 -8.56 1.06 7.62
C GLU A 118 -8.34 0.15 8.83
N GLY A 119 -7.46 0.52 9.76
CA GLY A 119 -7.21 -0.28 10.97
C GLY A 119 -8.41 -0.36 11.90
N ALA A 120 -9.20 0.72 12.01
CA ALA A 120 -10.45 0.71 12.77
C ALA A 120 -11.53 -0.14 12.08
N GLN A 121 -11.55 -0.18 10.75
CA GLN A 121 -12.50 -0.96 9.95
C GLN A 121 -12.13 -2.45 9.86
N ARG A 122 -10.85 -2.76 9.98
CA ARG A 122 -10.28 -4.09 9.78
C ARG A 122 -9.40 -4.52 10.97
N PRO A 123 -9.99 -4.84 12.14
CA PRO A 123 -9.22 -5.26 13.32
C PRO A 123 -8.29 -6.44 13.01
N GLY A 124 -7.01 -6.35 13.41
CA GLY A 124 -5.98 -7.36 13.16
C GLY A 124 -5.29 -7.27 11.79
N HIS A 125 -5.82 -6.49 10.85
CA HIS A 125 -5.24 -6.35 9.52
C HIS A 125 -3.77 -5.91 9.55
N PHE A 126 -3.48 -4.84 10.25
CA PHE A 126 -2.12 -4.29 10.27
C PHE A 126 -1.14 -5.11 11.11
N GLU A 127 -1.61 -5.85 12.09
CA GLU A 127 -0.81 -6.87 12.79
C GLU A 127 -0.37 -7.98 11.81
N GLY A 128 -1.28 -8.41 10.94
CA GLY A 128 -0.95 -9.33 9.85
C GLY A 128 0.05 -8.74 8.86
N VAL A 129 -0.13 -7.46 8.47
CA VAL A 129 0.77 -6.75 7.55
C VAL A 129 2.18 -6.61 8.14
N VAL A 130 2.33 -6.10 9.36
CA VAL A 130 3.67 -5.94 9.97
C VAL A 130 4.34 -7.29 10.19
N THR A 131 3.57 -8.33 10.49
CA THR A 131 4.10 -9.69 10.65
C THR A 131 4.70 -10.21 9.34
N VAL A 132 3.95 -10.14 8.23
CA VAL A 132 4.45 -10.64 6.94
C VAL A 132 5.58 -9.78 6.41
N VAL A 133 5.47 -8.44 6.50
CA VAL A 133 6.52 -7.53 6.01
C VAL A 133 7.81 -7.71 6.81
N ASN A 134 7.72 -7.85 8.14
CA ASN A 134 8.89 -8.14 8.96
C ASN A 134 9.55 -9.49 8.57
N LYS A 135 8.75 -10.55 8.35
CA LYS A 135 9.29 -11.84 7.85
C LYS A 135 9.97 -11.66 6.49
N LEU A 136 9.32 -10.98 5.54
CA LEU A 136 9.88 -10.75 4.21
C LEU A 136 11.18 -9.92 4.27
N PHE A 137 11.26 -8.90 5.11
CA PHE A 137 12.49 -8.12 5.31
C PHE A 137 13.62 -8.98 5.88
N ASN A 138 13.33 -9.91 6.80
CA ASN A 138 14.34 -10.85 7.33
C ASN A 138 14.74 -11.93 6.31
N ILE A 139 13.87 -12.28 5.35
CA ILE A 139 14.16 -13.26 4.29
C ILE A 139 14.98 -12.63 3.17
N VAL A 140 14.52 -11.46 2.66
CA VAL A 140 15.09 -10.77 1.49
C VAL A 140 16.23 -9.83 1.88
N GLN A 141 16.26 -9.34 3.12
CA GLN A 141 17.24 -8.38 3.63
C GLN A 141 17.54 -7.23 2.65
N PRO A 142 16.50 -6.49 2.20
CA PRO A 142 16.66 -5.48 1.17
C PRO A 142 17.33 -4.22 1.72
N ASP A 143 18.08 -3.50 0.85
CA ASP A 143 18.55 -2.14 1.14
C ASP A 143 17.40 -1.12 0.96
N TYR A 144 16.54 -1.35 -0.04
CA TYR A 144 15.40 -0.48 -0.35
C TYR A 144 14.13 -1.30 -0.54
N ALA A 145 13.03 -0.85 0.07
CA ALA A 145 11.72 -1.48 -0.09
C ALA A 145 10.68 -0.46 -0.58
N TYR A 146 9.92 -0.81 -1.62
CA TYR A 146 9.03 0.10 -2.33
C TYR A 146 7.58 -0.18 -2.00
N PHE A 147 6.85 0.85 -1.57
CA PHE A 147 5.44 0.78 -1.19
C PHE A 147 4.64 1.89 -1.87
N GLY A 148 3.39 1.61 -2.23
CA GLY A 148 2.53 2.62 -2.85
C GLY A 148 1.92 3.57 -1.83
N LYS A 149 1.98 4.89 -2.07
CA LYS A 149 1.28 5.92 -1.27
C LYS A 149 -0.25 5.80 -1.37
N LYS A 150 -0.77 4.95 -2.25
CA LYS A 150 -2.20 4.65 -2.28
C LYS A 150 -2.67 4.06 -0.95
N ASP A 151 -1.88 3.19 -0.36
CA ASP A 151 -2.12 2.59 0.95
C ASP A 151 -1.26 3.32 2.00
N ALA A 152 -1.45 4.67 2.11
CA ALA A 152 -0.60 5.57 2.89
C ALA A 152 -0.56 5.22 4.38
N GLN A 153 -1.64 4.70 4.96
CA GLN A 153 -1.63 4.20 6.33
C GLN A 153 -0.69 2.99 6.48
N GLN A 154 -0.73 2.05 5.53
CA GLN A 154 0.20 0.92 5.51
C GLN A 154 1.65 1.40 5.41
N LEU A 155 1.91 2.37 4.52
CA LEU A 155 3.24 2.97 4.36
C LEU A 155 3.73 3.56 5.69
N ALA A 156 2.91 4.40 6.35
CA ALA A 156 3.26 5.00 7.63
C ALA A 156 3.54 3.95 8.72
N ILE A 157 2.78 2.86 8.75
CA ILE A 157 2.99 1.75 9.71
C ILE A 157 4.29 1.00 9.41
N VAL A 158 4.61 0.74 8.14
CA VAL A 158 5.86 0.07 7.76
C VAL A 158 7.08 0.96 8.05
N GLU A 159 7.01 2.25 7.73
CA GLU A 159 8.06 3.23 8.10
C GLU A 159 8.27 3.27 9.61
N LYS A 160 7.17 3.27 10.38
CA LYS A 160 7.22 3.24 11.86
C LYS A 160 7.84 1.94 12.37
N MET A 161 7.49 0.78 11.80
CA MET A 161 8.09 -0.51 12.14
C MET A 161 9.61 -0.50 11.87
N VAL A 162 10.04 -0.01 10.72
CA VAL A 162 11.47 0.09 10.37
C VAL A 162 12.21 0.95 11.39
N LYS A 163 11.65 2.10 11.76
CA LYS A 163 12.22 3.01 12.75
C LYS A 163 12.28 2.38 14.14
N ASP A 164 11.16 1.78 14.60
CA ASP A 164 11.05 1.25 15.96
C ASP A 164 11.93 0.01 16.21
N PHE A 165 12.10 -0.83 15.18
CA PHE A 165 12.93 -2.03 15.26
C PHE A 165 14.35 -1.84 14.71
N ASN A 166 14.72 -0.60 14.31
CA ASN A 166 16.02 -0.27 13.73
C ASN A 166 16.40 -1.22 12.56
N LEU A 167 15.44 -1.49 11.68
CA LEU A 167 15.69 -2.34 10.52
C LEU A 167 16.55 -1.60 9.49
N HIS A 168 17.52 -2.30 8.92
CA HIS A 168 18.44 -1.76 7.91
C HIS A 168 17.81 -1.77 6.51
N VAL A 169 16.68 -1.08 6.34
CA VAL A 169 15.98 -0.96 5.06
C VAL A 169 15.47 0.47 4.89
N HIS A 170 15.64 1.02 3.71
CA HIS A 170 15.06 2.31 3.35
C HIS A 170 13.70 2.09 2.68
N VAL A 171 12.64 2.59 3.30
CA VAL A 171 11.28 2.50 2.74
C VAL A 171 11.06 3.66 1.79
N ILE A 172 10.68 3.35 0.54
CA ILE A 172 10.42 4.32 -0.53
C ILE A 172 8.94 4.34 -0.87
N GLY A 173 8.29 5.47 -0.63
CA GLY A 173 6.89 5.69 -0.99
C GLY A 173 6.72 6.12 -2.45
N ILE A 174 6.03 5.32 -3.27
CA ILE A 174 5.77 5.61 -4.68
C ILE A 174 4.42 6.30 -4.85
N ASP A 175 4.38 7.34 -5.67
CA ASP A 175 3.17 8.12 -5.91
C ASP A 175 2.04 7.27 -6.51
N ILE A 176 0.80 7.70 -6.26
CA ILE A 176 -0.38 6.97 -6.71
C ILE A 176 -0.44 6.98 -8.24
N VAL A 177 -0.38 5.80 -8.83
CA VAL A 177 -0.60 5.63 -10.26
C VAL A 177 -2.10 5.72 -10.55
N ARG A 178 -2.45 6.55 -11.52
CA ARG A 178 -3.85 6.86 -11.85
C ARG A 178 -4.18 6.50 -13.28
N GLU A 179 -5.46 6.23 -13.53
CA GLU A 179 -6.05 6.19 -14.86
C GLU A 179 -6.02 7.59 -15.49
N LYS A 180 -6.24 7.67 -16.81
CA LYS A 180 -6.27 8.95 -17.54
C LYS A 180 -7.28 9.96 -16.98
N ASP A 181 -8.36 9.50 -16.37
CA ASP A 181 -9.40 10.32 -15.77
C ASP A 181 -9.15 10.64 -14.27
N GLY A 182 -8.04 10.15 -13.72
CA GLY A 182 -7.60 10.42 -12.36
C GLY A 182 -7.93 9.31 -11.36
N LEU A 183 -8.74 8.32 -11.69
CA LEU A 183 -9.04 7.21 -10.77
C LEU A 183 -7.75 6.47 -10.38
N ALA A 184 -7.53 6.25 -9.09
CA ALA A 184 -6.40 5.47 -8.61
C ALA A 184 -6.46 4.03 -9.13
N LYS A 185 -5.34 3.51 -9.65
CA LYS A 185 -5.22 2.11 -10.10
C LYS A 185 -5.42 1.15 -8.92
N SER A 186 -6.30 0.19 -9.08
CA SER A 186 -6.61 -0.84 -8.09
C SER A 186 -7.15 -2.09 -8.76
N SER A 187 -6.80 -3.27 -8.24
CA SER A 187 -7.40 -4.54 -8.66
C SER A 187 -8.91 -4.57 -8.43
N ARG A 188 -9.43 -3.79 -7.49
CA ARG A 188 -10.87 -3.69 -7.20
C ARG A 188 -11.66 -2.88 -8.22
N ASN A 189 -11.03 -2.13 -9.12
CA ASN A 189 -11.72 -1.33 -10.15
C ASN A 189 -12.54 -2.20 -11.12
N ILE A 190 -12.18 -3.47 -11.29
CA ILE A 190 -12.89 -4.42 -12.15
C ILE A 190 -14.30 -4.76 -11.65
N TYR A 191 -14.60 -4.53 -10.36
CA TYR A 191 -15.90 -4.83 -9.77
C TYR A 191 -16.92 -3.69 -9.94
N LEU A 192 -16.49 -2.52 -10.44
CA LEU A 192 -17.38 -1.39 -10.71
C LEU A 192 -18.28 -1.68 -11.91
N THR A 193 -19.54 -1.31 -11.81
CA THR A 193 -20.42 -1.21 -12.98
C THR A 193 -19.93 -0.13 -13.94
N SER A 194 -20.40 -0.11 -15.17
CA SER A 194 -20.02 0.91 -16.15
C SER A 194 -20.42 2.33 -15.70
N GLU A 195 -21.47 2.47 -14.90
CA GLU A 195 -21.90 3.74 -14.32
C GLU A 195 -20.99 4.16 -13.18
N GLU A 196 -20.79 3.28 -12.20
CA GLU A 196 -19.89 3.52 -11.08
C GLU A 196 -18.45 3.83 -11.55
N ARG A 197 -17.99 3.16 -12.63
CA ARG A 197 -16.67 3.45 -13.21
C ARG A 197 -16.57 4.88 -13.78
N ARG A 198 -17.66 5.40 -14.37
CA ARG A 198 -17.71 6.80 -14.82
C ARG A 198 -17.75 7.80 -13.66
N GLU A 199 -18.38 7.42 -12.55
CA GLU A 199 -18.48 8.24 -11.35
C GLU A 199 -17.18 8.22 -10.53
N ALA A 200 -16.45 7.12 -10.50
CA ALA A 200 -15.28 6.92 -9.64
C ALA A 200 -14.14 7.94 -9.86
N LYS A 201 -14.07 8.60 -11.02
CA LYS A 201 -13.15 9.72 -11.27
C LYS A 201 -13.36 10.89 -10.30
N HIS A 202 -14.58 11.05 -9.77
CA HIS A 202 -14.92 12.12 -8.84
C HIS A 202 -14.24 11.96 -7.48
N LEU A 203 -13.74 10.76 -7.15
CA LEU A 203 -12.94 10.56 -5.94
C LEU A 203 -11.69 11.44 -5.98
N TYR A 204 -10.90 11.33 -7.04
CA TYR A 204 -9.70 12.16 -7.18
C TYR A 204 -10.01 13.65 -7.39
N GLN A 205 -11.09 13.96 -8.12
CA GLN A 205 -11.50 15.35 -8.30
C GLN A 205 -11.87 16.02 -6.97
N SER A 206 -12.49 15.27 -6.04
CA SER A 206 -12.80 15.77 -4.69
C SER A 206 -11.54 16.03 -3.86
N LEU A 207 -10.52 15.16 -3.98
CA LEU A 207 -9.23 15.38 -3.33
C LEU A 207 -8.48 16.58 -3.94
N ARG A 208 -8.60 16.80 -5.23
CA ARG A 208 -8.09 18.03 -5.87
C ARG A 208 -8.79 19.27 -5.38
N LEU A 209 -10.12 19.22 -5.17
CA LEU A 209 -10.86 20.32 -4.55
C LEU A 209 -10.30 20.63 -3.16
N ALA A 210 -10.07 19.60 -2.32
CA ALA A 210 -9.46 19.77 -1.01
C ALA A 210 -8.09 20.45 -1.09
N LYS A 211 -7.24 20.02 -2.02
CA LYS A 211 -5.92 20.62 -2.25
C LYS A 211 -6.04 22.09 -2.62
N ASN A 212 -6.95 22.44 -3.53
CA ASN A 212 -7.16 23.83 -3.95
C ASN A 212 -7.64 24.72 -2.78
N LEU A 213 -8.53 24.20 -1.92
CA LEU A 213 -8.97 24.93 -0.72
C LEU A 213 -7.81 25.17 0.25
N TYR A 214 -6.99 24.13 0.49
CA TYR A 214 -5.79 24.26 1.32
C TYR A 214 -4.81 25.30 0.75
N GLU A 215 -4.55 25.27 -0.56
CA GLU A 215 -3.66 26.23 -1.25
C GLU A 215 -4.26 27.67 -1.24
N ALA A 216 -5.58 27.79 -1.24
CA ALA A 216 -6.27 29.08 -1.06
C ALA A 216 -6.25 29.62 0.39
N GLY A 217 -5.67 28.87 1.33
CA GLY A 217 -5.50 29.30 2.71
C GLY A 217 -6.52 28.72 3.69
N GLU A 218 -7.43 27.84 3.26
CA GLU A 218 -8.35 27.17 4.20
C GLU A 218 -7.55 26.21 5.13
N ARG A 219 -7.84 26.29 6.41
CA ARG A 219 -7.19 25.49 7.45
C ARG A 219 -8.19 24.85 8.42
N ASP A 220 -9.48 25.05 8.24
CA ASP A 220 -10.51 24.34 8.98
C ASP A 220 -10.82 23.00 8.29
N SER A 221 -10.51 21.90 8.99
CA SER A 221 -10.73 20.56 8.45
C SER A 221 -12.21 20.27 8.18
N ASN A 222 -13.12 20.78 9.02
CA ASN A 222 -14.55 20.54 8.87
C ASN A 222 -15.09 21.23 7.61
N GLU A 223 -14.59 22.43 7.31
CA GLU A 223 -14.98 23.15 6.08
C GLU A 223 -14.53 22.37 4.83
N ILE A 224 -13.27 21.93 4.78
CA ILE A 224 -12.76 21.13 3.66
C ILE A 224 -13.54 19.83 3.52
N ILE A 225 -13.75 19.08 4.61
CA ILE A 225 -14.52 17.83 4.63
C ILE A 225 -15.94 18.05 4.13
N SER A 226 -16.61 19.11 4.59
CA SER A 226 -17.98 19.46 4.18
C SER A 226 -18.07 19.70 2.66
N GLN A 227 -17.11 20.43 2.09
CA GLN A 227 -17.08 20.70 0.66
C GLN A 227 -16.79 19.45 -0.18
N ILE A 228 -15.86 18.58 0.27
CA ILE A 228 -15.60 17.29 -0.36
C ILE A 228 -16.85 16.41 -0.35
N ALA A 229 -17.50 16.29 0.82
CA ALA A 229 -18.70 15.47 0.99
C ALA A 229 -19.85 15.97 0.11
N ALA A 230 -20.09 17.28 0.08
CA ALA A 230 -21.11 17.89 -0.78
C ALA A 230 -20.83 17.63 -2.27
N TYR A 231 -19.55 17.75 -2.69
CA TYR A 231 -19.14 17.46 -4.06
C TYR A 231 -19.39 16.01 -4.42
N LEU A 232 -18.98 15.05 -3.57
CA LEU A 232 -19.14 13.62 -3.81
C LEU A 232 -20.60 13.22 -3.85
N ASN A 233 -21.42 13.61 -2.86
CA ASN A 233 -22.86 13.30 -2.79
C ASN A 233 -23.63 13.77 -4.02
N LYS A 234 -23.15 14.80 -4.72
CA LYS A 234 -23.75 15.30 -5.96
C LYS A 234 -23.34 14.48 -7.20
N ASN A 235 -22.16 13.83 -7.18
CA ASN A 235 -21.52 13.31 -8.38
C ASN A 235 -21.34 11.80 -8.41
N ILE A 236 -21.62 11.10 -7.30
CA ILE A 236 -21.50 9.64 -7.21
C ILE A 236 -22.74 9.02 -6.59
N SER A 237 -23.06 7.81 -7.01
CA SER A 237 -24.09 6.94 -6.39
C SER A 237 -23.57 6.16 -5.17
N GLY A 238 -22.25 6.07 -5.04
CA GLY A 238 -21.59 5.40 -3.92
C GLY A 238 -21.76 6.14 -2.60
N HIS A 239 -21.62 5.42 -1.48
CA HIS A 239 -21.68 5.98 -0.13
C HIS A 239 -20.27 6.33 0.36
N ILE A 240 -20.10 7.53 0.93
CA ILE A 240 -18.86 7.91 1.61
C ILE A 240 -18.78 7.10 2.90
N ASP A 241 -17.82 6.17 2.95
CA ASP A 241 -17.61 5.26 4.06
C ASP A 241 -16.62 5.83 5.08
N ASP A 242 -15.60 6.55 4.60
CA ASP A 242 -14.65 7.31 5.41
C ASP A 242 -14.20 8.57 4.67
N LEU A 243 -14.05 9.67 5.42
CA LEU A 243 -13.50 10.92 4.94
C LEU A 243 -12.91 11.69 6.12
N GLY A 244 -11.61 11.94 6.10
CA GLY A 244 -10.95 12.60 7.21
C GLY A 244 -9.64 13.28 6.82
N ILE A 245 -9.19 14.19 7.70
CA ILE A 245 -7.92 14.91 7.58
C ILE A 245 -7.08 14.64 8.82
N TYR A 246 -5.88 14.13 8.60
CA TYR A 246 -4.97 13.66 9.63
C TYR A 246 -3.58 14.26 9.44
N SER A 247 -2.80 14.36 10.50
CA SER A 247 -1.35 14.59 10.37
C SER A 247 -0.67 13.40 9.67
N TYR A 248 0.41 13.62 8.95
CA TYR A 248 1.17 12.53 8.33
C TYR A 248 2.65 12.61 8.76
N PRO A 249 3.28 11.50 9.17
CA PRO A 249 2.78 10.11 9.15
C PRO A 249 2.05 9.66 10.43
N ASN A 250 1.83 10.52 11.42
CA ASN A 250 1.33 10.12 12.74
C ASN A 250 -0.17 9.78 12.77
N LEU A 251 -0.93 10.11 11.73
CA LEU A 251 -2.37 9.83 11.56
C LEU A 251 -3.24 10.31 12.74
N ILE A 252 -2.91 11.48 13.28
CA ILE A 252 -3.71 12.15 14.31
C ILE A 252 -4.70 13.08 13.61
N GLN A 253 -5.99 12.92 13.91
CA GLN A 253 -7.04 13.75 13.33
C GLN A 253 -6.83 15.23 13.72
N GLN A 254 -6.98 16.14 12.77
CA GLN A 254 -6.79 17.56 12.97
C GLN A 254 -8.09 18.33 12.74
N SER A 255 -8.50 19.19 13.68
CA SER A 255 -9.57 20.16 13.48
C SER A 255 -9.09 21.42 12.73
N LYS A 256 -7.85 21.85 13.05
CA LYS A 256 -7.11 22.86 12.28
C LYS A 256 -5.87 22.23 11.68
N ILE A 257 -5.66 22.48 10.40
CA ILE A 257 -4.58 21.90 9.62
C ILE A 257 -3.26 22.57 9.94
N HIS A 258 -2.28 21.76 10.33
CA HIS A 258 -0.89 22.15 10.57
C HIS A 258 0.08 21.14 9.95
N GLY A 259 1.16 21.64 9.32
CA GLY A 259 2.22 20.82 8.72
C GLY A 259 1.73 19.90 7.62
N ARG A 260 2.38 18.74 7.50
CA ARG A 260 2.05 17.73 6.49
C ARG A 260 0.79 16.97 6.88
N ILE A 261 -0.17 16.92 5.99
CA ILE A 261 -1.47 16.25 6.21
C ILE A 261 -1.74 15.17 5.19
N PHE A 262 -2.54 14.24 5.60
CA PHE A 262 -3.12 13.16 4.83
C PHE A 262 -4.64 13.33 4.80
N ILE A 263 -5.20 13.49 3.61
CA ILE A 263 -6.65 13.51 3.40
C ILE A 263 -7.03 12.13 2.89
N SER A 264 -7.77 11.38 3.69
CA SER A 264 -8.26 10.04 3.39
C SER A 264 -9.68 10.07 2.86
N LEU A 265 -9.97 9.24 1.88
CA LEU A 265 -11.28 9.03 1.32
C LEU A 265 -11.52 7.56 1.08
N ALA A 266 -12.65 7.03 1.56
CA ALA A 266 -13.16 5.72 1.19
C ALA A 266 -14.63 5.83 0.74
N VAL A 267 -14.92 5.21 -0.41
CA VAL A 267 -16.27 5.18 -0.99
C VAL A 267 -16.66 3.74 -1.26
N LYS A 268 -17.85 3.37 -0.78
CA LYS A 268 -18.44 2.07 -1.01
C LYS A 268 -19.43 2.16 -2.17
N PHE A 269 -19.07 1.51 -3.26
CA PHE A 269 -19.95 1.22 -4.39
C PHE A 269 -20.68 -0.13 -4.17
N SER A 270 -21.48 -0.56 -5.15
CA SER A 270 -22.30 -1.77 -5.01
C SER A 270 -21.50 -3.03 -4.67
N LYS A 271 -20.31 -3.20 -5.30
CA LYS A 271 -19.46 -4.40 -5.15
C LYS A 271 -18.01 -4.09 -4.79
N ALA A 272 -17.65 -2.82 -4.68
CA ALA A 272 -16.29 -2.41 -4.41
C ALA A 272 -16.24 -1.28 -3.39
N ARG A 273 -15.32 -1.39 -2.43
CA ARG A 273 -14.91 -0.27 -1.59
C ARG A 273 -13.59 0.26 -2.13
N LEU A 274 -13.62 1.48 -2.64
CA LEU A 274 -12.44 2.15 -3.18
C LEU A 274 -11.90 3.14 -2.17
N ILE A 275 -10.57 3.16 -2.03
CA ILE A 275 -9.85 4.15 -1.25
C ILE A 275 -9.01 5.02 -2.17
N ASP A 276 -8.90 6.28 -1.81
CA ASP A 276 -7.98 7.23 -2.42
C ASP A 276 -7.50 8.24 -1.37
N ASN A 277 -6.42 8.94 -1.66
CA ASN A 277 -5.89 9.91 -0.74
C ASN A 277 -5.03 10.96 -1.44
N ILE A 278 -4.71 12.00 -0.68
CA ILE A 278 -3.67 12.96 -1.03
C ILE A 278 -2.89 13.36 0.22
N ILE A 279 -1.57 13.44 0.08
CA ILE A 279 -0.68 13.98 1.11
C ILE A 279 -0.23 15.35 0.63
N ILE A 280 -0.43 16.40 1.44
CA ILE A 280 -0.10 17.79 1.12
C ILE A 280 0.55 18.49 2.33
N GLY A 281 1.24 19.59 2.07
CA GLY A 281 2.01 20.33 3.07
C GLY A 281 3.48 19.91 3.10
N ASP A 282 4.30 20.75 3.74
CA ASP A 282 5.74 20.54 3.84
C ASP A 282 6.07 19.54 4.95
N ASP A 283 7.15 18.80 4.77
CA ASP A 283 7.73 18.00 5.85
C ASP A 283 8.12 18.95 6.99
N TYR A 284 7.79 18.61 8.24
CA TYR A 284 8.43 19.24 9.37
C TYR A 284 9.92 18.93 9.27
N ILE A 285 10.73 19.96 9.05
CA ILE A 285 12.17 19.89 9.27
C ILE A 285 12.32 20.07 10.78
N ASP A 286 12.45 18.93 11.49
CA ASP A 286 12.87 18.92 12.89
C ASP A 286 14.39 19.21 12.98
#